data_f1f11cb98e6c8df1c9d5fe52344e77ac
#
_entry.id   f1f11cb98e6c8df1c9d5fe52344e77ac
#
_cell.length_a   1.000
_cell.length_b   1.000
_cell.length_c   1.000
_cell.angle_alpha   90.00
_cell.angle_beta   90.00
_cell.angle_gamma   90.00
#
_symmetry.space_group_name_H-M   'P 1'
#
loop_
_entity.id
_entity.type
_entity.pdbx_description
1 polymer ?
#
loop_
_entity_poly.entity_id
_entity_poly.type
_entity_poly.pdbx_seq_one_letter_code
_entity_poly.pdbx_strand_id
1 'polypeptide(L)'
;QLSHHVLGIGDRAAQLTELGFHLKRGLLLYGPPGTGKTHTVRHLIAQAVEATVIVLSGEGLAMIEPATTLARRLTPSIVVVEDVDLIAQDRDYSPTGNPLLFSLLDAMDGVAADADVTFLLTTNRTAVLEDALVQRPGRVDLAVEIPRPDAAGRERLLRLYARDATLEADLTDAVARTDGVTASAIKELMRRAVLAALDGGGTT
;
A
#
# COMPACT_ATOMS: atom_id res chain seq x y z
N GLN A 1 -1.62 11.49 8.58
CA GLN A 1 -0.93 12.06 7.39
C GLN A 1 -1.36 11.33 6.10
N LEU A 2 -1.27 9.98 6.02
CA LEU A 2 -1.64 9.21 4.83
C LEU A 2 -3.07 9.49 4.36
N SER A 3 -4.06 9.36 5.24
CA SER A 3 -5.47 9.62 4.89
C SER A 3 -5.67 11.06 4.40
N HIS A 4 -4.99 12.02 5.02
CA HIS A 4 -5.09 13.42 4.60
C HIS A 4 -4.48 13.65 3.20
N HIS A 5 -3.36 13.00 2.87
CA HIS A 5 -2.72 13.11 1.56
C HIS A 5 -3.57 12.46 0.45
N VAL A 6 -4.19 11.32 0.74
CA VAL A 6 -5.01 10.57 -0.24
C VAL A 6 -6.41 11.16 -0.38
N LEU A 7 -7.06 11.53 0.73
CA LEU A 7 -8.49 11.87 0.80
C LEU A 7 -8.75 13.35 1.02
N GLY A 8 -7.82 14.08 1.65
CA GLY A 8 -8.04 15.43 2.14
C GLY A 8 -8.07 16.53 1.06
N ILE A 9 -7.83 16.18 -0.20
CA ILE A 9 -7.86 17.14 -1.32
C ILE A 9 -9.27 17.27 -1.89
N GLY A 10 -10.09 16.22 -1.86
CA GLY A 10 -11.42 16.21 -2.48
C GLY A 10 -12.28 17.42 -2.08
N ASP A 11 -12.38 17.70 -0.77
CA ASP A 11 -13.17 18.84 -0.25
C ASP A 11 -12.60 20.21 -0.64
N ARG A 12 -11.36 20.27 -1.11
CA ARG A 12 -10.64 21.50 -1.45
C ARG A 12 -10.20 21.56 -2.91
N ALA A 13 -10.62 20.59 -3.72
CA ALA A 13 -10.21 20.47 -5.12
C ALA A 13 -10.48 21.76 -5.92
N ALA A 14 -11.69 22.33 -5.80
CA ALA A 14 -12.05 23.58 -6.48
C ALA A 14 -11.12 24.73 -6.07
N GLN A 15 -10.86 24.91 -4.78
CA GLN A 15 -9.99 25.97 -4.27
C GLN A 15 -8.54 25.81 -4.74
N LEU A 16 -8.03 24.58 -4.76
CA LEU A 16 -6.69 24.30 -5.24
C LEU A 16 -6.55 24.58 -6.73
N THR A 17 -7.56 24.22 -7.53
CA THR A 17 -7.59 24.49 -8.97
C THR A 17 -7.64 25.98 -9.25
N GLU A 18 -8.47 26.75 -8.54
CA GLU A 18 -8.52 28.22 -8.64
C GLU A 18 -7.17 28.88 -8.31
N LEU A 19 -6.42 28.30 -7.38
CA LEU A 19 -5.09 28.76 -7.00
C LEU A 19 -3.97 28.26 -7.94
N GLY A 20 -4.31 27.47 -8.96
CA GLY A 20 -3.36 26.92 -9.94
C GLY A 20 -2.54 25.74 -9.42
N PHE A 21 -2.97 25.08 -8.34
CA PHE A 21 -2.32 23.88 -7.83
C PHE A 21 -2.85 22.62 -8.52
N HIS A 22 -1.97 21.60 -8.66
CA HIS A 22 -2.34 20.32 -9.23
C HIS A 22 -3.15 19.48 -8.21
N LEU A 23 -4.07 18.70 -8.73
CA LEU A 23 -4.86 17.72 -7.96
C LEU A 23 -4.29 16.31 -8.05
N LYS A 24 -3.63 15.98 -9.17
CA LYS A 24 -2.95 14.71 -9.37
C LYS A 24 -1.89 14.51 -8.29
N ARG A 25 -1.85 13.32 -7.69
CA ARG A 25 -0.91 12.98 -6.63
C ARG A 25 -0.55 11.51 -6.63
N GLY A 26 0.64 11.20 -6.11
CA GLY A 26 1.15 9.84 -5.97
C GLY A 26 1.63 9.56 -4.55
N LEU A 27 1.23 8.41 -4.03
CA LEU A 27 1.69 7.86 -2.76
C LEU A 27 2.37 6.52 -2.99
N LEU A 28 3.57 6.34 -2.47
CA LEU A 28 4.29 5.08 -2.47
C LEU A 28 4.37 4.53 -1.05
N LEU A 29 3.83 3.33 -0.83
CA LEU A 29 4.03 2.56 0.39
C LEU A 29 5.11 1.50 0.14
N TYR A 30 6.20 1.58 0.88
CA TYR A 30 7.31 0.66 0.72
C TYR A 30 7.70 -0.02 2.04
N GLY A 31 8.45 -1.11 1.96
CA GLY A 31 8.95 -1.83 3.13
C GLY A 31 8.94 -3.35 2.94
N PRO A 32 9.47 -4.12 3.89
CA PRO A 32 9.58 -5.57 3.77
C PRO A 32 8.24 -6.26 3.50
N PRO A 33 8.24 -7.44 2.85
CA PRO A 33 7.02 -8.21 2.66
C PRO A 33 6.39 -8.58 4.01
N GLY A 34 5.04 -8.59 4.04
CA GLY A 34 4.29 -8.96 5.25
C GLY A 34 4.21 -7.90 6.34
N THR A 35 4.62 -6.65 6.09
CA THR A 35 4.53 -5.56 7.07
C THR A 35 3.17 -4.88 7.13
N GLY A 36 2.29 -5.09 6.13
CA GLY A 36 0.93 -4.56 6.15
C GLY A 36 0.62 -3.52 5.07
N LYS A 37 1.45 -3.36 4.03
CA LYS A 37 1.21 -2.41 2.92
C LYS A 37 -0.18 -2.56 2.31
N THR A 38 -0.56 -3.76 1.87
CA THR A 38 -1.90 -4.05 1.33
C THR A 38 -3.03 -3.76 2.34
N HIS A 39 -2.80 -3.98 3.64
CA HIS A 39 -3.76 -3.60 4.68
C HIS A 39 -3.92 -2.09 4.78
N THR A 40 -2.83 -1.34 4.70
CA THR A 40 -2.86 0.13 4.67
C THR A 40 -3.60 0.64 3.44
N VAL A 41 -3.34 0.07 2.26
CA VAL A 41 -4.09 0.36 1.03
C VAL A 41 -5.59 0.15 1.24
N ARG A 42 -5.98 -1.03 1.71
CA ARG A 42 -7.40 -1.36 1.96
C ARG A 42 -8.06 -0.41 2.96
N HIS A 43 -7.33 -0.01 3.99
CA HIS A 43 -7.82 0.96 4.96
C HIS A 43 -8.04 2.35 4.33
N LEU A 44 -7.13 2.79 3.47
CA LEU A 44 -7.25 4.08 2.76
C LEU A 44 -8.43 4.07 1.79
N ILE A 45 -8.56 3.05 0.95
CA ILE A 45 -9.66 2.97 -0.03
C ILE A 45 -11.03 2.79 0.64
N ALA A 46 -11.10 2.13 1.80
CA ALA A 46 -12.35 2.00 2.55
C ALA A 46 -12.88 3.35 3.08
N GLN A 47 -12.02 4.36 3.19
CA GLN A 47 -12.40 5.72 3.58
C GLN A 47 -12.75 6.60 2.37
N ALA A 48 -12.43 6.18 1.16
CA ALA A 48 -12.64 6.92 -0.09
C ALA A 48 -14.05 6.66 -0.66
N VAL A 49 -15.08 7.00 0.10
CA VAL A 49 -16.48 6.61 -0.19
C VAL A 49 -16.99 7.17 -1.52
N GLU A 50 -16.50 8.35 -1.93
CA GLU A 50 -16.96 9.03 -3.16
C GLU A 50 -15.98 8.87 -4.34
N ALA A 51 -14.88 8.15 -4.15
CA ALA A 51 -13.91 7.97 -5.21
C ALA A 51 -14.08 6.63 -5.95
N THR A 52 -13.86 6.64 -7.25
CA THR A 52 -13.73 5.42 -8.05
C THR A 52 -12.37 4.78 -7.75
N VAL A 53 -12.38 3.52 -7.32
CA VAL A 53 -11.14 2.78 -7.03
C VAL A 53 -10.87 1.73 -8.10
N ILE A 54 -9.69 1.79 -8.72
CA ILE A 54 -9.22 0.82 -9.71
C ILE A 54 -7.98 0.14 -9.13
N VAL A 55 -8.01 -1.18 -8.97
CA VAL A 55 -6.90 -1.94 -8.39
C VAL A 55 -6.24 -2.80 -9.46
N LEU A 56 -4.93 -2.64 -9.61
CA LEU A 56 -4.09 -3.41 -10.52
C LEU A 56 -3.08 -4.20 -9.70
N SER A 57 -3.03 -5.51 -9.92
CA SER A 57 -2.08 -6.42 -9.29
C SER A 57 -1.75 -7.60 -10.21
N GLY A 58 -0.56 -8.19 -10.08
CA GLY A 58 -0.14 -9.31 -10.90
C GLY A 58 -0.26 -9.03 -12.40
N GLU A 59 -0.94 -9.89 -13.16
CA GLU A 59 -1.16 -9.72 -14.61
C GLU A 59 -1.96 -8.47 -14.97
N GLY A 60 -2.78 -7.96 -14.03
CA GLY A 60 -3.54 -6.73 -14.22
C GLY A 60 -2.67 -5.48 -14.38
N LEU A 61 -1.39 -5.54 -14.05
CA LEU A 61 -0.44 -4.44 -14.24
C LEU A 61 -0.26 -4.06 -15.73
N ALA A 62 -0.48 -4.99 -16.65
CA ALA A 62 -0.47 -4.72 -18.08
C ALA A 62 -1.63 -3.79 -18.55
N MET A 63 -2.63 -3.60 -17.69
CA MET A 63 -3.81 -2.76 -17.97
C MET A 63 -3.66 -1.32 -17.45
N ILE A 64 -2.44 -0.86 -17.16
CA ILE A 64 -2.20 0.45 -16.54
C ILE A 64 -2.71 1.61 -17.41
N GLU A 65 -2.52 1.57 -18.74
CA GLU A 65 -2.96 2.63 -19.65
C GLU A 65 -4.49 2.72 -19.75
N PRO A 66 -5.25 1.62 -20.03
CA PRO A 66 -6.71 1.67 -20.02
C PRO A 66 -7.28 1.99 -18.61
N ALA A 67 -6.66 1.52 -17.53
CA ALA A 67 -7.07 1.85 -16.17
C ALA A 67 -6.91 3.35 -15.86
N THR A 68 -5.79 3.94 -16.25
CA THR A 68 -5.55 5.39 -16.10
C THR A 68 -6.51 6.21 -16.97
N THR A 69 -6.80 5.75 -18.18
CA THR A 69 -7.80 6.39 -19.06
C THR A 69 -9.18 6.38 -18.42
N LEU A 70 -9.57 5.27 -17.80
CA LEU A 70 -10.83 5.15 -17.07
C LEU A 70 -10.85 6.05 -15.83
N ALA A 71 -9.77 6.05 -15.05
CA ALA A 71 -9.61 6.88 -13.85
C ALA A 71 -9.84 8.37 -14.16
N ARG A 72 -9.27 8.87 -15.27
CA ARG A 72 -9.44 10.26 -15.72
C ARG A 72 -10.88 10.63 -16.05
N ARG A 73 -11.71 9.66 -16.43
CA ARG A 73 -13.13 9.88 -16.74
C ARG A 73 -14.05 9.79 -15.53
N LEU A 74 -13.57 9.13 -14.48
CA LEU A 74 -14.35 8.81 -13.28
C LEU A 74 -13.75 9.49 -12.04
N THR A 75 -13.30 10.73 -12.19
CA THR A 75 -12.76 11.54 -11.08
C THR A 75 -13.87 11.94 -10.09
N PRO A 76 -13.59 12.00 -8.78
CA PRO A 76 -12.33 11.66 -8.14
C PRO A 76 -12.03 10.16 -8.19
N SER A 77 -10.76 9.79 -8.43
CA SER A 77 -10.38 8.39 -8.59
C SER A 77 -9.05 8.04 -7.92
N ILE A 78 -8.92 6.77 -7.54
CA ILE A 78 -7.71 6.19 -6.95
C ILE A 78 -7.29 4.99 -7.80
N VAL A 79 -6.10 5.05 -8.39
CA VAL A 79 -5.47 3.94 -9.10
C VAL A 79 -4.48 3.28 -8.16
N VAL A 80 -4.80 2.09 -7.70
CA VAL A 80 -3.92 1.27 -6.85
C VAL A 80 -3.10 0.36 -7.74
N VAL A 81 -1.78 0.38 -7.57
CA VAL A 81 -0.83 -0.50 -8.26
C VAL A 81 -0.05 -1.27 -7.21
N GLU A 82 -0.41 -2.53 -6.98
CA GLU A 82 0.22 -3.37 -5.97
C GLU A 82 1.47 -4.07 -6.51
N ASP A 83 2.50 -4.16 -5.65
CA ASP A 83 3.75 -4.88 -5.90
C ASP A 83 4.45 -4.46 -7.20
N VAL A 84 4.65 -3.15 -7.38
CA VAL A 84 5.33 -2.58 -8.56
C VAL A 84 6.77 -3.08 -8.75
N ASP A 85 7.37 -3.72 -7.75
CA ASP A 85 8.64 -4.42 -7.87
C ASP A 85 8.56 -5.67 -8.77
N LEU A 86 7.39 -6.29 -8.93
CA LEU A 86 7.19 -7.34 -9.93
C LEU A 86 7.40 -6.81 -11.36
N ILE A 87 6.98 -5.57 -11.58
CA ILE A 87 7.24 -4.85 -12.84
C ILE A 87 8.75 -4.66 -13.06
N ALA A 88 9.52 -4.42 -11.99
CA ALA A 88 10.94 -4.12 -12.08
C ALA A 88 11.84 -5.37 -12.24
N GLN A 89 11.35 -6.57 -11.94
CA GLN A 89 12.15 -7.81 -12.01
C GLN A 89 12.47 -8.26 -13.44
N ASP A 90 11.67 -7.87 -14.42
CA ASP A 90 11.91 -8.21 -15.83
C ASP A 90 13.15 -7.50 -16.45
N ARG A 91 13.86 -6.67 -15.65
CA ARG A 91 15.09 -5.99 -16.12
C ARG A 91 16.24 -6.93 -16.47
N ASP A 92 16.33 -8.09 -15.80
CA ASP A 92 17.43 -9.03 -15.99
C ASP A 92 17.39 -9.74 -17.36
N TYR A 93 16.29 -9.61 -18.10
CA TYR A 93 16.09 -10.28 -19.40
C TYR A 93 15.96 -9.33 -20.60
N SER A 94 15.93 -8.01 -20.41
CA SER A 94 15.78 -7.07 -21.53
C SER A 94 16.82 -5.95 -21.51
N PRO A 95 17.66 -5.81 -22.55
CA PRO A 95 18.63 -4.71 -22.67
C PRO A 95 17.99 -3.32 -22.79
N THR A 96 16.69 -3.25 -23.07
CA THR A 96 15.95 -2.00 -23.34
C THR A 96 15.17 -1.46 -22.13
N GLY A 97 15.34 -2.06 -20.94
CA GLY A 97 14.59 -1.65 -19.73
C GLY A 97 13.25 -2.37 -19.60
N ASN A 98 12.52 -2.06 -18.53
CA ASN A 98 11.23 -2.70 -18.22
C ASN A 98 10.07 -1.95 -18.90
N PRO A 99 9.40 -2.54 -19.91
CA PRO A 99 8.30 -1.87 -20.62
C PRO A 99 7.13 -1.48 -19.70
N LEU A 100 6.79 -2.32 -18.72
CA LEU A 100 5.66 -2.05 -17.80
C LEU A 100 5.96 -0.87 -16.85
N LEU A 101 7.21 -0.72 -16.40
CA LEU A 101 7.60 0.44 -15.61
C LEU A 101 7.49 1.73 -16.43
N PHE A 102 7.93 1.71 -17.68
CA PHE A 102 7.77 2.85 -18.57
C PHE A 102 6.29 3.15 -18.82
N SER A 103 5.46 2.13 -19.09
CA SER A 103 4.01 2.33 -19.24
C SER A 103 3.37 2.92 -17.98
N LEU A 104 3.79 2.51 -16.78
CA LEU A 104 3.32 3.11 -15.53
C LEU A 104 3.72 4.59 -15.44
N LEU A 105 4.99 4.90 -15.71
CA LEU A 105 5.50 6.27 -15.66
C LEU A 105 4.82 7.16 -16.71
N ASP A 106 4.65 6.67 -17.92
CA ASP A 106 3.98 7.38 -19.01
C ASP A 106 2.48 7.56 -18.71
N ALA A 107 1.83 6.55 -18.14
CA ALA A 107 0.43 6.63 -17.71
C ALA A 107 0.25 7.69 -16.62
N MET A 108 1.18 7.75 -15.65
CA MET A 108 1.17 8.79 -14.63
C MET A 108 1.40 10.18 -15.23
N ASP A 109 2.39 10.32 -16.11
CA ASP A 109 2.68 11.61 -16.78
C ASP A 109 1.54 12.06 -17.71
N GLY A 110 0.83 11.12 -18.33
CA GLY A 110 -0.31 11.38 -19.20
C GLY A 110 -1.57 11.89 -18.49
N VAL A 111 -1.62 11.83 -17.17
CA VAL A 111 -2.74 12.43 -16.39
C VAL A 111 -2.52 13.93 -16.26
N ALA A 112 -3.53 14.70 -16.66
CA ALA A 112 -3.50 16.15 -16.51
C ALA A 112 -3.35 16.57 -15.04
N ALA A 113 -2.64 17.65 -14.80
CA ALA A 113 -2.30 18.08 -13.43
C ALA A 113 -3.56 18.46 -12.60
N ASP A 114 -4.60 18.92 -13.25
CA ASP A 114 -5.89 19.31 -12.67
C ASP A 114 -6.88 18.16 -12.49
N ALA A 115 -6.54 16.95 -12.99
CA ALA A 115 -7.37 15.77 -12.77
C ALA A 115 -7.23 15.24 -11.35
N ASP A 116 -8.34 15.08 -10.62
CA ASP A 116 -8.34 14.48 -9.28
C ASP A 116 -8.14 12.96 -9.35
N VAL A 117 -6.91 12.57 -9.66
CA VAL A 117 -6.46 11.19 -9.74
C VAL A 117 -5.33 10.96 -8.74
N THR A 118 -5.53 10.00 -7.84
CA THR A 118 -4.51 9.56 -6.90
C THR A 118 -3.92 8.24 -7.35
N PHE A 119 -2.60 8.17 -7.47
CA PHE A 119 -1.88 6.91 -7.64
C PHE A 119 -1.41 6.41 -6.28
N LEU A 120 -1.77 5.17 -5.93
CA LEU A 120 -1.37 4.51 -4.69
C LEU A 120 -0.56 3.26 -5.02
N LEU A 121 0.74 3.36 -4.86
CA LEU A 121 1.70 2.34 -5.27
C LEU A 121 2.19 1.55 -4.05
N THR A 122 2.43 0.25 -4.19
CA THR A 122 3.12 -0.54 -3.16
C THR A 122 4.33 -1.27 -3.73
N THR A 123 5.40 -1.41 -2.91
CA THR A 123 6.59 -2.19 -3.27
C THR A 123 7.24 -2.84 -2.06
N ASN A 124 7.88 -3.98 -2.28
CA ASN A 124 8.74 -4.64 -1.29
C ASN A 124 10.22 -4.23 -1.41
N ARG A 125 10.58 -3.53 -2.48
CA ARG A 125 11.97 -3.14 -2.80
C ARG A 125 12.09 -1.63 -2.94
N THR A 126 12.81 -1.00 -2.02
CA THR A 126 13.08 0.44 -2.01
C THR A 126 14.05 0.86 -3.12
N ALA A 127 15.14 0.14 -3.29
CA ALA A 127 16.29 0.59 -4.07
C ALA A 127 16.06 0.69 -5.60
N VAL A 128 15.06 0.02 -6.16
CA VAL A 128 14.85 -0.07 -7.62
C VAL A 128 13.89 0.99 -8.14
N LEU A 129 13.04 1.53 -7.27
CA LEU A 129 11.93 2.43 -7.64
C LEU A 129 12.17 3.88 -7.24
N GLU A 130 13.02 4.14 -6.23
CA GLU A 130 13.27 5.50 -5.75
C GLU A 130 13.78 6.41 -6.86
N ASP A 131 14.72 5.96 -7.69
CA ASP A 131 15.32 6.80 -8.73
C ASP A 131 14.33 7.16 -9.86
N ALA A 132 13.48 6.23 -10.27
CA ALA A 132 12.60 6.45 -11.42
C ALA A 132 11.28 7.15 -11.05
N LEU A 133 10.73 6.85 -9.85
CA LEU A 133 9.43 7.35 -9.40
C LEU A 133 9.54 8.65 -8.62
N VAL A 134 10.58 8.81 -7.77
CA VAL A 134 10.72 9.95 -6.86
C VAL A 134 11.43 11.15 -7.52
N GLN A 135 12.26 10.93 -8.55
CA GLN A 135 13.05 12.01 -9.18
C GLN A 135 12.24 13.02 -10.01
N ARG A 136 10.95 12.78 -10.29
CA ARG A 136 10.12 13.73 -11.04
C ARG A 136 8.89 14.16 -10.23
N PRO A 137 8.70 15.49 -10.01
CA PRO A 137 7.49 16.03 -9.39
C PRO A 137 6.22 15.55 -10.11
N GLY A 138 5.15 15.23 -9.35
CA GLY A 138 3.86 14.80 -9.88
C GLY A 138 3.76 13.31 -10.20
N ARG A 139 4.78 12.49 -9.87
CA ARG A 139 4.70 11.02 -9.90
C ARG A 139 4.47 10.45 -8.51
N VAL A 140 5.44 10.61 -7.61
CA VAL A 140 5.32 10.22 -6.20
C VAL A 140 5.65 11.45 -5.35
N ASP A 141 4.61 12.01 -4.75
CA ASP A 141 4.73 13.20 -3.90
C ASP A 141 5.00 12.83 -2.45
N LEU A 142 4.64 11.61 -2.06
CA LEU A 142 4.84 11.09 -0.72
C LEU A 142 5.25 9.62 -0.77
N ALA A 143 6.42 9.32 -0.21
CA ALA A 143 6.88 7.96 0.01
C ALA A 143 6.88 7.65 1.51
N VAL A 144 6.24 6.54 1.92
CA VAL A 144 6.08 6.16 3.32
C VAL A 144 6.54 4.74 3.54
N GLU A 145 7.48 4.57 4.46
CA GLU A 145 7.91 3.26 4.90
C GLU A 145 6.86 2.61 5.81
N ILE A 146 6.57 1.34 5.54
CA ILE A 146 5.82 0.46 6.44
C ILE A 146 6.82 -0.55 7.01
N PRO A 147 7.48 -0.21 8.13
CA PRO A 147 8.54 -1.01 8.71
C PRO A 147 7.99 -2.27 9.38
N ARG A 148 8.90 -3.14 9.82
CA ARG A 148 8.53 -4.20 10.77
C ARG A 148 8.02 -3.60 12.07
N PRO A 149 7.05 -4.24 12.75
CA PRO A 149 6.49 -3.70 13.99
C PRO A 149 7.54 -3.68 15.10
N ASP A 150 7.60 -2.58 15.84
CA ASP A 150 8.32 -2.48 17.09
C ASP A 150 7.68 -3.35 18.21
N ALA A 151 8.28 -3.41 19.38
CA ALA A 151 7.77 -4.23 20.49
C ALA A 151 6.31 -3.90 20.84
N ALA A 152 5.96 -2.61 20.91
CA ALA A 152 4.60 -2.17 21.20
C ALA A 152 3.63 -2.52 20.04
N GLY A 153 4.09 -2.44 18.80
CA GLY A 153 3.36 -2.87 17.62
C GLY A 153 3.10 -4.38 17.62
N ARG A 154 4.11 -5.18 17.99
CA ARG A 154 3.96 -6.64 18.10
C ARG A 154 2.96 -7.02 19.19
N GLU A 155 3.00 -6.38 20.34
CA GLU A 155 2.01 -6.60 21.39
C GLU A 155 0.59 -6.31 20.92
N ARG A 156 0.39 -5.14 20.25
CA ARG A 156 -0.93 -4.79 19.69
C ARG A 156 -1.40 -5.80 18.63
N LEU A 157 -0.49 -6.31 17.79
CA LEU A 157 -0.83 -7.32 16.78
C LEU A 157 -1.19 -8.67 17.41
N LEU A 158 -0.48 -9.10 18.45
CA LEU A 158 -0.80 -10.32 19.21
C LEU A 158 -2.23 -10.21 19.78
N ARG A 159 -2.54 -9.10 20.47
CA ARG A 159 -3.88 -8.84 21.01
C ARG A 159 -4.94 -8.76 19.90
N LEU A 160 -4.64 -8.06 18.80
CA LEU A 160 -5.57 -7.93 17.67
C LEU A 160 -5.91 -9.27 17.03
N TYR A 161 -4.92 -10.14 16.84
CA TYR A 161 -5.13 -11.43 16.20
C TYR A 161 -5.61 -12.52 17.14
N ALA A 162 -5.54 -12.33 18.45
CA ALA A 162 -6.22 -13.15 19.42
C ALA A 162 -7.76 -13.03 19.29
N ARG A 163 -8.26 -11.87 18.85
CA ARG A 163 -9.69 -11.58 18.75
C ARG A 163 -10.40 -11.84 20.08
N ASP A 164 -11.36 -12.79 20.08
CA ASP A 164 -12.17 -13.16 21.23
C ASP A 164 -11.49 -14.26 22.10
N ALA A 165 -10.32 -14.76 21.70
CA ALA A 165 -9.57 -15.71 22.51
C ALA A 165 -9.01 -15.00 23.76
N THR A 166 -9.24 -15.57 24.94
CA THR A 166 -8.76 -15.04 26.20
C THR A 166 -7.25 -15.19 26.27
N LEU A 167 -6.51 -14.07 26.21
CA LEU A 167 -5.09 -14.03 26.48
C LEU A 167 -4.87 -13.77 27.99
N GLU A 168 -4.85 -14.84 28.77
CA GLU A 168 -4.56 -14.73 30.23
C GLU A 168 -3.08 -14.55 30.53
N ALA A 169 -2.19 -14.76 29.53
CA ALA A 169 -0.77 -14.72 29.70
C ALA A 169 -0.18 -13.29 29.59
N ASP A 170 0.87 -13.05 30.34
CA ASP A 170 1.79 -11.95 30.08
C ASP A 170 2.43 -12.14 28.70
N LEU A 171 2.21 -11.17 27.81
CA LEU A 171 2.73 -11.22 26.45
C LEU A 171 4.20 -10.82 26.34
N THR A 172 4.86 -10.47 27.45
CA THR A 172 6.26 -9.98 27.47
C THR A 172 7.19 -10.96 26.79
N ASP A 173 7.12 -12.25 27.13
CA ASP A 173 7.94 -13.30 26.51
C ASP A 173 7.60 -13.48 25.02
N ALA A 174 6.33 -13.49 24.65
CA ALA A 174 5.89 -13.61 23.27
C ALA A 174 6.36 -12.42 22.42
N VAL A 175 6.30 -11.20 22.96
CA VAL A 175 6.81 -9.99 22.31
C VAL A 175 8.33 -10.06 22.13
N ALA A 176 9.07 -10.51 23.15
CA ALA A 176 10.53 -10.67 23.07
C ALA A 176 10.93 -11.71 22.00
N ARG A 177 10.27 -12.87 21.98
CA ARG A 177 10.53 -13.97 21.03
C ARG A 177 10.10 -13.67 19.59
N THR A 178 9.28 -12.66 19.38
CA THR A 178 8.85 -12.21 18.06
C THR A 178 9.63 -11.01 17.55
N ASP A 179 10.84 -10.75 18.09
CA ASP A 179 11.65 -9.64 17.59
C ASP A 179 12.01 -9.79 16.12
N GLY A 180 11.92 -8.69 15.36
CA GLY A 180 12.14 -8.67 13.91
C GLY A 180 11.08 -9.39 13.06
N VAL A 181 10.03 -9.95 13.67
CA VAL A 181 8.96 -10.68 12.97
C VAL A 181 7.98 -9.71 12.31
N THR A 182 7.45 -10.08 11.14
CA THR A 182 6.47 -9.26 10.40
C THR A 182 5.04 -9.43 10.91
N ALA A 183 4.16 -8.48 10.60
CA ALA A 183 2.75 -8.54 10.99
C ALA A 183 2.03 -9.80 10.46
N SER A 184 2.32 -10.23 9.24
CA SER A 184 1.74 -11.47 8.68
C SER A 184 2.22 -12.73 9.40
N ALA A 185 3.48 -12.77 9.83
CA ALA A 185 4.01 -13.91 10.58
C ALA A 185 3.42 -13.96 12.01
N ILE A 186 3.19 -12.80 12.66
CA ILE A 186 2.47 -12.75 13.94
C ILE A 186 1.02 -13.25 13.77
N LYS A 187 0.33 -12.87 12.69
CA LYS A 187 -1.02 -13.38 12.40
C LYS A 187 -1.02 -14.90 12.27
N GLU A 188 -0.06 -15.46 11.53
CA GLU A 188 0.05 -16.93 11.37
C GLU A 188 0.43 -17.63 12.68
N LEU A 189 1.31 -17.02 13.48
CA LEU A 189 1.64 -17.51 14.82
C LEU A 189 0.38 -17.64 15.69
N MET A 190 -0.42 -16.58 15.73
CA MET A 190 -1.67 -16.57 16.51
C MET A 190 -2.67 -17.62 15.99
N ARG A 191 -2.81 -17.75 14.67
CA ARG A 191 -3.66 -18.80 14.09
C ARG A 191 -3.25 -20.20 14.55
N ARG A 192 -1.94 -20.48 14.56
CA ARG A 192 -1.39 -21.78 15.02
C ARG A 192 -1.59 -21.97 16.52
N ALA A 193 -1.39 -20.92 17.31
CA ALA A 193 -1.59 -20.98 18.76
C ALA A 193 -3.05 -21.33 19.11
N VAL A 194 -4.01 -20.68 18.46
CA VAL A 194 -5.43 -20.96 18.64
C VAL A 194 -5.77 -22.40 18.23
N LEU A 195 -5.25 -22.87 17.09
CA LEU A 195 -5.47 -24.27 16.66
C LEU A 195 -4.92 -25.26 17.69
N ALA A 196 -3.70 -25.06 18.18
CA ALA A 196 -3.10 -25.92 19.20
C ALA A 196 -3.89 -25.93 20.52
N ALA A 197 -4.47 -24.80 20.92
CA ALA A 197 -5.33 -24.71 22.10
C ALA A 197 -6.64 -25.50 21.91
N LEU A 198 -7.25 -25.41 20.73
CA LEU A 198 -8.45 -26.20 20.40
C LEU A 198 -8.18 -27.71 20.37
N ASP A 199 -7.05 -28.14 19.80
CA ASP A 199 -6.63 -29.56 19.73
C ASP A 199 -6.28 -30.12 21.14
N GLY A 200 -5.78 -29.26 22.04
CA GLY A 200 -5.44 -29.60 23.41
C GLY A 200 -6.63 -29.61 24.38
N GLY A 201 -7.86 -29.40 23.90
CA GLY A 201 -9.07 -29.36 24.74
C GLY A 201 -9.20 -28.11 25.62
N GLY A 202 -8.42 -27.07 25.33
CA GLY A 202 -8.54 -25.77 25.98
C GLY A 202 -9.82 -25.05 25.54
N THR A 203 -10.58 -24.54 26.49
CA THR A 203 -11.67 -23.58 26.21
C THR A 203 -11.05 -22.28 25.75
N THR A 204 -11.43 -21.79 24.60
CA THR A 204 -11.14 -20.45 24.09
C THR A 204 -11.72 -19.35 24.95
#